data_c60d10b8184f6820eac7fef2ac3b4c0d
#
_entry.id   c60d10b8184f6820eac7fef2ac3b4c0d
#
_cell.length_a   1.000
_cell.length_b   1.000
_cell.length_c   1.000
_cell.angle_alpha   90.00
_cell.angle_beta   90.00
_cell.angle_gamma   90.00
#
_symmetry.space_group_name_H-M   'P 1'
#
loop_
_entity.id
_entity.type
_entity.pdbx_description
1 polymer ?
#
loop_
_entity_poly.entity_id
_entity_poly.type
_entity_poly.pdbx_seq_one_letter_code
_entity_poly.pdbx_strand_id
1 'polypeptide(L)'
;MLTKTVTINFFPNSYDINKKVPAKSGEGEVLYDPNVESTVEEIAKLAGQFGAARIQISGHTDASMRGVADESLVRELSLRRANAVKEALVNKFKMNPNQFVVAGYGWDKPADPKDPDNHAKNRRVEIKVVPAEAQ
;
A
#
# COMPACT_ATOMS: atom_id res chain seq x y z
N MET A 1 -10.06 -20.32 -7.06
CA MET A 1 -9.78 -19.61 -5.80
C MET A 1 -9.72 -18.12 -6.05
N LEU A 2 -10.50 -17.37 -5.32
CA LEU A 2 -10.51 -15.91 -5.44
C LEU A 2 -9.46 -15.27 -4.53
N THR A 3 -8.65 -14.41 -5.11
CA THR A 3 -7.76 -13.54 -4.35
C THR A 3 -8.39 -12.15 -4.28
N LYS A 4 -8.25 -11.50 -3.14
CA LYS A 4 -8.78 -10.15 -2.96
C LYS A 4 -7.62 -9.16 -2.94
N THR A 5 -7.76 -8.06 -3.69
CA THR A 5 -6.81 -6.97 -3.65
C THR A 5 -7.41 -5.83 -2.82
N VAL A 6 -6.66 -5.37 -1.85
CA VAL A 6 -7.03 -4.20 -1.04
C VAL A 6 -5.98 -3.11 -1.22
N THR A 7 -6.36 -1.86 -0.99
CA THR A 7 -5.53 -0.71 -1.31
C THR A 7 -5.42 0.23 -0.11
N ILE A 8 -4.21 0.74 0.13
CA ILE A 8 -3.94 1.81 1.08
C ILE A 8 -3.40 3.00 0.29
N ASN A 9 -3.93 4.18 0.54
CA ASN A 9 -3.52 5.41 -0.14
C ASN A 9 -2.55 6.23 0.71
N PHE A 10 -1.66 6.97 0.04
CA PHE A 10 -0.59 7.72 0.69
C PHE A 10 -0.63 9.19 0.34
N PHE A 11 -0.30 10.01 1.33
CA PHE A 11 -0.08 11.44 1.16
C PHE A 11 1.15 11.67 0.25
N PRO A 12 1.19 12.77 -0.52
CA PRO A 12 2.35 13.06 -1.38
C PRO A 12 3.67 12.97 -0.62
N ASN A 13 4.65 12.33 -1.24
CA ASN A 13 6.01 12.18 -0.75
C ASN A 13 6.11 11.53 0.65
N SER A 14 5.11 10.75 1.03
CA SER A 14 5.06 10.09 2.34
C SER A 14 4.96 8.58 2.19
N TYR A 15 5.58 7.85 3.11
CA TYR A 15 5.40 6.41 3.27
C TYR A 15 4.85 6.07 4.66
N ASP A 16 4.27 7.05 5.33
CA ASP A 16 3.62 6.86 6.63
C ASP A 16 2.15 6.46 6.43
N ILE A 17 1.81 5.22 6.77
CA ILE A 17 0.43 4.72 6.62
C ILE A 17 -0.54 5.40 7.59
N ASN A 18 -0.01 6.01 8.65
CA ASN A 18 -0.81 6.71 9.66
C ASN A 18 -0.70 8.23 9.54
N LYS A 19 -0.33 8.72 8.36
CA LYS A 19 -0.21 10.15 8.11
C LYS A 19 -1.52 10.86 8.41
N LYS A 20 -1.44 11.89 9.25
CA LYS A 20 -2.58 12.72 9.60
C LYS A 20 -2.54 14.04 8.85
N VAL A 21 -3.71 14.53 8.50
CA VAL A 21 -3.89 15.79 7.79
C VAL A 21 -4.98 16.61 8.49
N PRO A 22 -5.02 17.93 8.28
CA PRO A 22 -6.09 18.74 8.88
C PRO A 22 -7.48 18.23 8.47
N ALA A 23 -8.39 18.17 9.45
CA ALA A 23 -9.77 17.78 9.18
C ALA A 23 -10.46 18.84 8.34
N LYS A 24 -11.40 18.41 7.48
CA LYS A 24 -12.21 19.32 6.65
C LYS A 24 -13.05 20.27 7.48
N SER A 25 -13.42 19.86 8.70
CA SER A 25 -14.16 20.71 9.64
C SER A 25 -13.34 21.89 10.17
N GLY A 26 -12.00 21.85 10.00
CA GLY A 26 -11.10 22.84 10.54
C GLY A 26 -10.65 22.56 11.96
N GLU A 27 -11.16 21.53 12.60
CA GLU A 27 -10.81 21.16 13.98
C GLU A 27 -10.08 19.81 14.01
N GLY A 28 -8.84 19.82 14.50
CA GLY A 28 -8.03 18.64 14.69
C GLY A 28 -7.50 18.04 13.40
N GLU A 29 -7.01 16.82 13.52
CA GLU A 29 -6.39 16.07 12.43
C GLU A 29 -7.07 14.72 12.26
N VAL A 30 -7.08 14.22 11.02
CA VAL A 30 -7.63 12.90 10.67
C VAL A 30 -6.61 12.15 9.84
N LEU A 31 -6.74 10.82 9.79
CA LEU A 31 -5.89 10.01 8.93
C LEU A 31 -6.12 10.36 7.46
N TYR A 32 -5.04 10.46 6.70
CA TYR A 32 -5.14 10.70 5.26
C TYR A 32 -5.94 9.58 4.58
N ASP A 33 -5.64 8.32 4.91
CA ASP A 33 -6.49 7.19 4.52
C ASP A 33 -7.30 6.76 5.73
N PRO A 34 -8.60 7.12 5.80
CA PRO A 34 -9.43 6.82 6.97
C PRO A 34 -9.68 5.31 7.16
N ASN A 35 -9.42 4.51 6.15
CA ASN A 35 -9.68 3.06 6.17
C ASN A 35 -8.44 2.23 6.47
N VAL A 36 -7.29 2.86 6.74
CA VAL A 36 -6.02 2.13 6.87
C VAL A 36 -6.08 1.04 7.95
N GLU A 37 -6.66 1.34 9.09
CA GLU A 37 -6.73 0.41 10.21
C GLU A 37 -7.58 -0.81 9.90
N SER A 38 -8.77 -0.59 9.33
CA SER A 38 -9.66 -1.69 8.93
C SER A 38 -9.08 -2.50 7.78
N THR A 39 -8.36 -1.86 6.87
CA THR A 39 -7.70 -2.54 5.75
C THR A 39 -6.60 -3.48 6.26
N VAL A 40 -5.76 -3.01 7.17
CA VAL A 40 -4.68 -3.83 7.75
C VAL A 40 -5.26 -5.03 8.52
N GLU A 41 -6.33 -4.80 9.30
CA GLU A 41 -7.04 -5.87 10.00
C GLU A 41 -7.62 -6.91 9.04
N GLU A 42 -8.22 -6.46 7.94
CA GLU A 42 -8.79 -7.35 6.93
C GLU A 42 -7.72 -8.26 6.31
N ILE A 43 -6.55 -7.71 6.01
CA ILE A 43 -5.44 -8.49 5.46
C ILE A 43 -5.01 -9.57 6.44
N ALA A 44 -4.83 -9.20 7.70
CA ALA A 44 -4.42 -10.15 8.74
C ALA A 44 -5.44 -11.27 8.91
N LYS A 45 -6.73 -10.92 8.88
CA LYS A 45 -7.84 -11.87 8.98
C LYS A 45 -7.86 -12.83 7.81
N LEU A 46 -7.74 -12.33 6.58
CA LEU A 46 -7.71 -13.15 5.37
C LEU A 46 -6.51 -14.10 5.39
N ALA A 47 -5.34 -13.60 5.75
CA ALA A 47 -4.13 -14.42 5.82
C ALA A 47 -4.30 -15.55 6.84
N GLY A 48 -4.92 -15.26 7.97
CA GLY A 48 -5.20 -16.26 9.00
C GLY A 48 -6.15 -17.36 8.55
N GLN A 49 -7.08 -17.03 7.65
CA GLN A 49 -8.04 -18.01 7.12
C GLN A 49 -7.40 -19.03 6.17
N PHE A 50 -6.31 -18.65 5.52
CA PHE A 50 -5.70 -19.46 4.47
C PHE A 50 -4.39 -20.13 4.90
N GLY A 51 -4.05 -20.08 6.17
CA GLY A 51 -2.86 -20.75 6.70
C GLY A 51 -1.56 -20.24 6.05
N ALA A 52 -1.00 -21.01 5.14
CA ALA A 52 0.28 -20.68 4.48
C ALA A 52 0.13 -19.68 3.34
N ALA A 53 -0.74 -18.68 3.48
CA ALA A 53 -0.93 -17.65 2.47
C ALA A 53 0.33 -16.82 2.25
N ARG A 54 0.53 -16.39 1.00
CA ARG A 54 1.56 -15.43 0.63
C ARG A 54 0.91 -14.06 0.47
N ILE A 55 1.58 -13.04 0.96
CA ILE A 55 1.08 -11.67 0.88
C ILE A 55 1.94 -10.92 -0.13
N GLN A 56 1.34 -10.48 -1.24
CA GLN A 56 2.01 -9.68 -2.25
C GLN A 56 1.70 -8.21 -1.99
N ILE A 57 2.73 -7.38 -1.81
CA ILE A 57 2.59 -5.97 -1.53
C ILE A 57 3.30 -5.17 -2.62
N SER A 58 2.53 -4.37 -3.35
CA SER A 58 3.03 -3.58 -4.47
C SER A 58 2.87 -2.09 -4.17
N GLY A 59 3.99 -1.37 -4.11
CA GLY A 59 4.02 0.07 -3.87
C GLY A 59 4.07 0.86 -5.17
N HIS A 60 3.41 2.01 -5.17
CA HIS A 60 3.29 2.88 -6.34
C HIS A 60 3.38 4.34 -5.98
N THR A 61 3.79 5.16 -6.94
CA THR A 61 3.76 6.62 -6.83
C THR A 61 2.91 7.19 -7.96
N ASP A 62 2.57 8.47 -7.83
CA ASP A 62 2.01 9.20 -8.96
C ASP A 62 3.12 9.64 -9.93
N ALA A 63 2.74 10.20 -11.05
CA ALA A 63 3.66 10.63 -12.10
C ALA A 63 3.96 12.12 -12.07
N SER A 64 3.62 12.84 -11.00
CA SER A 64 3.80 14.29 -10.90
C SER A 64 5.26 14.71 -10.98
N MET A 65 6.18 13.83 -10.58
CA MET A 65 7.62 14.13 -10.60
C MET A 65 8.33 13.59 -11.85
N ARG A 66 7.58 13.09 -12.83
CA ARG A 66 8.16 12.59 -14.08
C ARG A 66 8.86 13.74 -14.82
N GLY A 67 10.13 13.51 -15.17
CA GLY A 67 10.96 14.54 -15.80
C GLY A 67 11.63 15.51 -14.83
N VAL A 68 11.32 15.43 -13.55
CA VAL A 68 11.87 16.29 -12.48
C VAL A 68 12.72 15.48 -11.51
N ALA A 69 12.19 14.40 -10.99
CA ALA A 69 12.90 13.54 -10.05
C ALA A 69 13.51 12.33 -10.77
N ASP A 70 14.60 11.82 -10.19
CA ASP A 70 15.23 10.60 -10.67
C ASP A 70 14.30 9.41 -10.43
N GLU A 71 14.14 8.57 -11.43
CA GLU A 71 13.27 7.39 -11.37
C GLU A 71 13.64 6.47 -10.19
N SER A 72 14.93 6.32 -9.89
CA SER A 72 15.39 5.49 -8.78
C SER A 72 14.85 5.96 -7.43
N LEU A 73 14.73 7.27 -7.23
CA LEU A 73 14.18 7.84 -6.00
C LEU A 73 12.69 7.55 -5.86
N VAL A 74 11.98 7.59 -6.98
CA VAL A 74 10.55 7.30 -7.00
C VAL A 74 10.27 5.83 -6.74
N ARG A 75 11.10 4.95 -7.31
CA ARG A 75 11.02 3.51 -7.03
C ARG A 75 11.30 3.22 -5.57
N GLU A 76 12.28 3.90 -4.99
CA GLU A 76 12.59 3.76 -3.57
C GLU A 76 11.40 4.18 -2.69
N LEU A 77 10.76 5.31 -3.01
CA LEU A 77 9.58 5.75 -2.26
C LEU A 77 8.47 4.71 -2.33
N SER A 78 8.21 4.15 -3.52
CA SER A 78 7.18 3.14 -3.69
C SER A 78 7.51 1.87 -2.88
N LEU A 79 8.77 1.47 -2.83
CA LEU A 79 9.21 0.33 -2.03
C LEU A 79 9.06 0.61 -0.52
N ARG A 80 9.40 1.81 -0.07
CA ARG A 80 9.23 2.22 1.33
C ARG A 80 7.77 2.19 1.75
N ARG A 81 6.86 2.59 0.85
CA ARG A 81 5.41 2.49 1.10
C ARG A 81 4.98 1.04 1.29
N ALA A 82 5.45 0.15 0.42
CA ALA A 82 5.13 -1.27 0.52
C ALA A 82 5.69 -1.89 1.81
N ASN A 83 6.93 -1.55 2.17
CA ASN A 83 7.56 -2.03 3.40
C ASN A 83 6.86 -1.50 4.66
N ALA A 84 6.33 -0.29 4.63
CA ALA A 84 5.58 0.27 5.76
C ALA A 84 4.35 -0.58 6.07
N VAL A 85 3.66 -1.07 5.03
CA VAL A 85 2.52 -1.97 5.20
C VAL A 85 2.96 -3.32 5.76
N LYS A 86 4.03 -3.90 5.22
CA LYS A 86 4.60 -5.15 5.74
C LYS A 86 4.95 -5.03 7.22
N GLU A 87 5.64 -3.95 7.60
CA GLU A 87 6.03 -3.73 8.99
C GLU A 87 4.83 -3.62 9.92
N ALA A 88 3.77 -2.95 9.49
CA ALA A 88 2.54 -2.85 10.27
C ALA A 88 1.93 -4.23 10.53
N LEU A 89 1.89 -5.09 9.50
CA LEU A 89 1.36 -6.44 9.62
C LEU A 89 2.23 -7.33 10.51
N VAL A 90 3.55 -7.26 10.35
CA VAL A 90 4.48 -8.04 11.17
C VAL A 90 4.44 -7.59 12.63
N ASN A 91 4.46 -6.28 12.88
CA ASN A 91 4.56 -5.75 14.24
C ASN A 91 3.23 -5.81 15.00
N LYS A 92 2.12 -5.46 14.33
CA LYS A 92 0.81 -5.40 14.98
C LYS A 92 0.15 -6.77 15.12
N PHE A 93 0.24 -7.61 14.08
CA PHE A 93 -0.46 -8.90 14.04
C PHE A 93 0.48 -10.09 14.16
N LYS A 94 1.76 -9.84 14.39
CA LYS A 94 2.76 -10.91 14.60
C LYS A 94 2.86 -11.88 13.43
N MET A 95 2.65 -11.39 12.22
CA MET A 95 2.73 -12.22 11.02
C MET A 95 4.19 -12.55 10.71
N ASN A 96 4.39 -13.70 10.07
CA ASN A 96 5.74 -14.15 9.67
C ASN A 96 6.27 -13.29 8.53
N PRO A 97 7.41 -12.60 8.69
CA PRO A 97 7.95 -11.75 7.62
C PRO A 97 8.28 -12.52 6.35
N ASN A 98 8.50 -13.83 6.42
CA ASN A 98 8.84 -14.66 5.26
C ASN A 98 7.65 -14.93 4.33
N GLN A 99 6.41 -14.63 4.74
CA GLN A 99 5.25 -14.83 3.88
C GLN A 99 4.96 -13.65 2.96
N PHE A 100 5.78 -12.59 3.02
CA PHE A 100 5.59 -11.37 2.23
C PHE A 100 6.49 -11.31 1.01
N VAL A 101 5.93 -10.85 -0.10
CA VAL A 101 6.68 -10.47 -1.30
C VAL A 101 6.40 -8.98 -1.53
N VAL A 102 7.44 -8.17 -1.51
CA VAL A 102 7.33 -6.71 -1.55
C VAL A 102 8.02 -6.19 -2.81
N ALA A 103 7.35 -5.28 -3.53
CA ALA A 103 7.91 -4.67 -4.73
C ALA A 103 7.51 -3.20 -4.83
N GLY A 104 8.40 -2.39 -5.41
CA GLY A 104 8.13 -1.00 -5.71
C GLY A 104 8.19 -0.75 -7.20
N TYR A 105 7.13 -0.18 -7.78
CA TYR A 105 6.99 0.03 -9.22
C TYR A 105 7.14 1.49 -9.64
N GLY A 106 7.36 2.40 -8.68
CA GLY A 106 7.43 3.81 -9.00
C GLY A 106 6.13 4.28 -9.65
N TRP A 107 6.23 5.02 -10.74
CA TRP A 107 5.08 5.53 -11.48
C TRP A 107 4.66 4.66 -12.67
N ASP A 108 5.26 3.47 -12.85
CA ASP A 108 5.07 2.64 -14.04
C ASP A 108 3.66 2.06 -14.20
N LYS A 109 2.91 1.93 -13.09
CA LYS A 109 1.61 1.27 -13.09
C LYS A 109 0.53 2.17 -12.49
N PRO A 110 -0.12 3.01 -13.29
CA PRO A 110 -1.23 3.83 -12.77
C PRO A 110 -2.38 2.94 -12.30
N ALA A 111 -3.10 3.41 -11.28
CA ALA A 111 -4.23 2.68 -10.71
C ALA A 111 -5.31 2.42 -11.76
N ASP A 112 -5.57 3.42 -12.60
CA ASP A 112 -6.49 3.32 -13.70
C ASP A 112 -5.77 3.76 -14.97
N PRO A 113 -5.49 2.83 -15.91
CA PRO A 113 -4.82 3.18 -17.17
C PRO A 113 -5.58 4.20 -18.01
N LYS A 114 -6.87 4.35 -17.78
CA LYS A 114 -7.72 5.34 -18.47
C LYS A 114 -7.68 6.71 -17.80
N ASP A 115 -7.08 6.79 -16.61
CA ASP A 115 -6.97 8.03 -15.83
C ASP A 115 -5.57 8.10 -15.21
N PRO A 116 -4.51 8.11 -16.07
CA PRO A 116 -3.13 7.98 -15.59
C PRO A 116 -2.63 9.15 -14.76
N ASP A 117 -3.28 10.30 -14.85
CA ASP A 117 -2.90 11.50 -14.12
C ASP A 117 -3.70 11.71 -12.83
N ASN A 118 -4.45 10.72 -12.40
CA ASN A 118 -5.12 10.76 -11.11
C ASN A 118 -4.10 10.45 -10.01
N HIS A 119 -3.38 11.49 -9.60
CA HIS A 119 -2.26 11.36 -8.67
C HIS A 119 -2.68 10.78 -7.32
N ALA A 120 -3.83 11.20 -6.81
CA ALA A 120 -4.31 10.70 -5.53
C ALA A 120 -4.54 9.18 -5.55
N LYS A 121 -5.10 8.65 -6.63
CA LYS A 121 -5.29 7.20 -6.81
C LYS A 121 -3.97 6.45 -7.00
N ASN A 122 -3.00 7.10 -7.62
CA ASN A 122 -1.72 6.47 -7.96
C ASN A 122 -0.80 6.32 -6.76
N ARG A 123 -0.91 7.20 -5.77
CA ARG A 123 -0.14 7.11 -4.52
C ARG A 123 -0.73 6.03 -3.63
N ARG A 124 -0.33 4.79 -3.86
CA ARG A 124 -0.97 3.66 -3.20
C ARG A 124 -0.04 2.47 -2.99
N VAL A 125 -0.48 1.59 -2.11
CA VAL A 125 0.03 0.23 -1.99
C VAL A 125 -1.15 -0.71 -2.24
N GLU A 126 -0.95 -1.70 -3.10
CA GLU A 126 -1.92 -2.75 -3.34
C GLU A 126 -1.44 -4.01 -2.65
N ILE A 127 -2.34 -4.66 -1.90
CA ILE A 127 -2.03 -5.84 -1.13
C ILE A 127 -2.93 -6.97 -1.60
N LYS A 128 -2.32 -8.12 -1.94
CA LYS A 128 -3.03 -9.29 -2.42
C LYS A 128 -2.67 -10.49 -1.55
N VAL A 129 -3.68 -11.14 -1.00
CA VAL A 129 -3.51 -12.37 -0.22
C VAL A 129 -3.68 -13.55 -1.17
N VAL A 130 -2.62 -14.35 -1.32
CA VAL A 130 -2.61 -15.51 -2.23
C VAL A 130 -2.58 -16.79 -1.40
N PRO A 131 -3.67 -17.56 -1.39
CA PRO A 131 -3.72 -18.82 -0.66
C PRO A 131 -2.67 -19.81 -1.15
N ALA A 132 -2.28 -20.77 -0.29
CA ALA A 132 -1.24 -21.75 -0.61
C ALA A 132 -1.55 -22.54 -1.88
N GLU A 133 -2.80 -22.94 -2.09
CA GLU A 133 -3.21 -23.73 -3.24
C GLU A 133 -3.20 -22.96 -4.58
N ALA A 134 -3.02 -21.64 -4.52
CA ALA A 134 -2.95 -20.78 -5.70
C ALA A 134 -1.52 -20.29 -6.03
N GLN A 135 -0.54 -20.77 -5.29
CA GLN A 135 0.86 -20.35 -5.44
C GLN A 135 1.61 -21.17 -6.48
#